data_3eb19b9f5be4471272d62e32636fe322
#
_entry.id   3eb19b9f5be4471272d62e32636fe322
#
_cell.length_a   1.000
_cell.length_b   1.000
_cell.length_c   1.000
_cell.angle_alpha   90.00
_cell.angle_beta   90.00
_cell.angle_gamma   90.00
#
_symmetry.space_group_name_H-M   'P 1'
#
loop_
_entity.id
_entity.type
_entity.pdbx_description
1 polymer ?
#
loop_
_entity_poly.entity_id
_entity_poly.type
_entity_poly.pdbx_seq_one_letter_code
_entity_poly.pdbx_strand_id
1 'polypeptide(L)'
;MRWNGSLPGRHSDWLGPAHEPTAHWAVDCSAYGSAVPELTDEELDALPISAVMDGKVQTFSDAAALDEALNAEPTPEPAGNFHITDEHLGEGGAKQKYARNIEAIRTLFKLEQEHRGATAEEQQVLSQYVGWGGLADAFEPNKGGWAKEYAERKGLLSEDEYAAARSSTLNAHYTSPTVIRGIYDAVERMGFQSGNILEPSMGVGNFFGMLSTNMADSRLYGVELDSITGRIAKKLYSQADITVAGFETTDRRDFYDLAVGNVPFSQYKVNDKAYNKLGFSIHNYFFAKAIDENIACWVTFRPGRCRCRSSGSPRTAAAA
;
A
#
# COMPACT_ATOMS: atom_id res chain seq x y z
N MET A 1 -8.87 -36.97 20.28
CA MET A 1 -7.77 -37.90 20.70
C MET A 1 -7.97 -38.24 22.16
N ARG A 2 -8.02 -39.53 22.54
CA ARG A 2 -8.16 -39.89 23.96
C ARG A 2 -6.79 -39.81 24.64
N TRP A 3 -6.69 -39.00 25.65
CA TRP A 3 -5.51 -38.87 26.48
C TRP A 3 -5.45 -40.00 27.50
N ASN A 4 -4.37 -40.80 27.57
CA ASN A 4 -4.18 -41.89 28.52
C ASN A 4 -3.32 -41.42 29.68
N GLY A 5 -3.76 -40.51 30.50
CA GLY A 5 -3.36 -40.30 31.88
C GLY A 5 -1.89 -40.41 32.32
N SER A 6 -0.90 -40.24 31.45
CA SER A 6 0.51 -40.21 31.81
C SER A 6 1.14 -38.94 31.27
N LEU A 7 1.48 -38.01 32.15
CA LEU A 7 2.27 -36.82 31.77
C LEU A 7 3.58 -37.32 31.14
N PRO A 8 3.89 -36.94 29.89
CA PRO A 8 5.17 -37.32 29.30
C PRO A 8 6.26 -36.43 29.88
N GLY A 9 6.94 -36.95 30.84
CA GLY A 9 8.17 -36.36 31.33
C GLY A 9 9.34 -36.65 30.40
N ARG A 10 9.28 -36.40 29.13
CA ARG A 10 10.44 -36.25 28.20
C ARG A 10 10.02 -35.98 26.77
N HIS A 11 10.70 -35.06 26.18
CA HIS A 11 10.59 -34.39 24.89
C HIS A 11 10.90 -35.25 23.64
N SER A 12 10.66 -36.56 23.56
CA SER A 12 11.25 -37.29 22.43
C SER A 12 10.36 -38.13 21.52
N ASP A 13 9.05 -38.24 21.73
CA ASP A 13 8.31 -39.29 21.03
C ASP A 13 7.14 -38.89 20.10
N TRP A 14 7.09 -37.65 19.67
CA TRP A 14 6.10 -37.22 18.65
C TRP A 14 6.77 -36.63 17.41
N LEU A 15 7.33 -37.50 16.57
CA LEU A 15 7.59 -37.18 15.17
C LEU A 15 6.46 -37.78 14.34
N GLY A 16 5.49 -36.95 13.95
CA GLY A 16 4.51 -37.29 12.92
C GLY A 16 5.15 -37.44 11.53
N PRO A 17 4.45 -38.00 10.54
CA PRO A 17 5.00 -38.21 9.20
C PRO A 17 5.42 -36.90 8.54
N ALA A 18 6.49 -36.93 7.78
CA ALA A 18 7.35 -35.85 7.31
C ALA A 18 6.74 -34.79 6.38
N HIS A 19 5.46 -34.52 6.42
CA HIS A 19 4.80 -33.49 5.56
C HIS A 19 3.63 -32.74 6.23
N GLU A 20 3.47 -32.82 7.54
CA GLU A 20 2.51 -31.98 8.25
C GLU A 20 3.25 -30.92 9.07
N PRO A 21 2.70 -29.69 9.23
CA PRO A 21 3.28 -28.69 10.11
C PRO A 21 3.36 -29.27 11.52
N THR A 22 4.57 -29.42 12.04
CA THR A 22 4.81 -30.00 13.38
C THR A 22 4.43 -28.94 14.42
N ALA A 23 3.19 -28.96 14.90
CA ALA A 23 2.79 -28.22 16.08
C ALA A 23 3.19 -29.00 17.33
N HIS A 24 4.09 -28.45 18.17
CA HIS A 24 4.36 -28.92 19.51
C HIS A 24 3.52 -28.10 20.48
N TRP A 25 2.65 -28.75 21.25
CA TRP A 25 1.80 -28.08 22.22
C TRP A 25 2.12 -28.54 23.66
N ALA A 26 1.91 -27.68 24.62
CA ALA A 26 2.01 -27.98 26.03
C ALA A 26 0.91 -27.23 26.78
N VAL A 27 0.25 -27.93 27.71
CA VAL A 27 -0.73 -27.30 28.60
C VAL A 27 0.02 -26.61 29.73
N ASP A 28 -0.30 -25.35 30.01
CA ASP A 28 0.28 -24.61 31.12
C ASP A 28 -0.41 -24.99 32.44
N CYS A 29 0.19 -25.88 33.15
CA CYS A 29 -0.26 -26.31 34.48
C CYS A 29 0.43 -25.55 35.63
N SER A 30 1.11 -24.46 35.38
CA SER A 30 1.89 -23.72 36.40
C SER A 30 1.03 -23.20 37.57
N ALA A 31 -0.27 -23.00 37.34
CA ALA A 31 -1.22 -22.57 38.38
C ALA A 31 -1.52 -23.63 39.46
N TYR A 32 -1.22 -24.89 39.19
CA TYR A 32 -1.65 -26.01 40.06
C TYR A 32 -0.54 -26.57 41.01
N GLY A 33 0.66 -26.03 40.94
CA GLY A 33 1.77 -26.48 41.81
C GLY A 33 2.19 -27.92 41.57
N SER A 34 2.64 -28.66 42.62
CA SER A 34 3.17 -30.03 42.53
C SER A 34 2.11 -31.14 42.55
N ALA A 35 0.84 -30.83 42.77
CA ALA A 35 -0.29 -31.77 42.74
C ALA A 35 -1.25 -31.33 41.59
N VAL A 36 -1.19 -32.04 40.46
CA VAL A 36 -2.17 -31.86 39.38
C VAL A 36 -3.48 -32.49 39.85
N PRO A 37 -4.60 -31.73 40.02
CA PRO A 37 -5.88 -32.32 40.34
C PRO A 37 -6.35 -33.25 39.19
N GLU A 38 -7.17 -34.26 39.49
CA GLU A 38 -7.87 -35.00 38.44
C GLU A 38 -8.91 -34.07 37.81
N LEU A 39 -8.52 -33.45 36.71
CA LEU A 39 -9.40 -32.58 35.91
C LEU A 39 -10.27 -33.45 35.02
N THR A 40 -11.52 -33.07 34.85
CA THR A 40 -12.40 -33.66 33.86
C THR A 40 -11.94 -33.29 32.43
N ASP A 41 -12.37 -34.06 31.41
CA ASP A 41 -12.04 -33.76 30.02
C ASP A 41 -12.53 -32.33 29.64
N GLU A 42 -13.67 -31.88 30.13
CA GLU A 42 -14.21 -30.51 29.89
C GLU A 42 -13.34 -29.42 30.55
N GLU A 43 -12.80 -29.69 31.75
CA GLU A 43 -11.90 -28.75 32.44
C GLU A 43 -10.52 -28.70 31.77
N LEU A 44 -10.05 -29.80 31.21
CA LEU A 44 -8.80 -29.84 30.43
C LEU A 44 -8.93 -29.08 29.13
N ASP A 45 -10.05 -29.27 28.44
CA ASP A 45 -10.30 -28.56 27.14
C ASP A 45 -10.46 -27.03 27.32
N ALA A 46 -10.81 -26.56 28.51
CA ALA A 46 -10.94 -25.16 28.85
C ALA A 46 -9.63 -24.51 29.34
N LEU A 47 -8.52 -25.28 29.45
CA LEU A 47 -7.24 -24.68 29.86
C LEU A 47 -6.53 -23.96 28.68
N PRO A 48 -5.80 -22.85 28.97
CA PRO A 48 -4.95 -22.24 27.98
C PRO A 48 -3.88 -23.18 27.45
N ILE A 49 -3.74 -23.27 26.15
CA ILE A 49 -2.79 -24.17 25.47
C ILE A 49 -1.75 -23.32 24.74
N SER A 50 -0.46 -23.61 24.97
CA SER A 50 0.62 -23.02 24.20
C SER A 50 1.13 -23.99 23.14
N ALA A 51 1.14 -23.55 21.88
CA ALA A 51 1.64 -24.31 20.74
C ALA A 51 2.75 -23.54 20.01
N VAL A 52 3.66 -24.26 19.39
CA VAL A 52 4.66 -23.66 18.49
C VAL A 52 4.11 -23.73 17.07
N MET A 53 3.77 -22.57 16.51
CA MET A 53 3.30 -22.43 15.13
C MET A 53 4.25 -21.46 14.39
N ASP A 54 4.73 -21.85 13.22
CA ASP A 54 5.69 -21.07 12.41
C ASP A 54 6.94 -20.63 13.20
N GLY A 55 7.43 -21.51 14.09
CA GLY A 55 8.60 -21.24 14.92
C GLY A 55 8.38 -20.24 16.06
N LYS A 56 7.13 -19.82 16.33
CA LYS A 56 6.74 -18.92 17.41
C LYS A 56 5.81 -19.63 18.40
N VAL A 57 5.99 -19.34 19.70
CA VAL A 57 5.05 -19.81 20.73
C VAL A 57 3.82 -18.91 20.70
N GLN A 58 2.65 -19.51 20.52
CA GLN A 58 1.34 -18.87 20.62
C GLN A 58 0.52 -19.52 21.71
N THR A 59 -0.28 -18.74 22.44
CA THR A 59 -1.14 -19.23 23.52
C THR A 59 -2.60 -19.04 23.12
N PHE A 60 -3.36 -20.10 23.21
CA PHE A 60 -4.78 -20.18 22.88
C PHE A 60 -5.60 -20.30 24.17
N SER A 61 -6.83 -19.77 24.16
CA SER A 61 -7.72 -19.77 25.33
C SER A 61 -8.11 -21.19 25.78
N ASP A 62 -8.22 -22.12 24.83
CA ASP A 62 -8.72 -23.46 25.01
C ASP A 62 -8.34 -24.36 23.81
N ALA A 63 -8.71 -25.63 23.88
CA ALA A 63 -8.44 -26.59 22.81
C ALA A 63 -9.18 -26.29 21.51
N ALA A 64 -10.38 -25.72 21.59
CA ALA A 64 -11.16 -25.36 20.41
C ALA A 64 -10.51 -24.21 19.63
N ALA A 65 -9.96 -23.22 20.32
CA ALA A 65 -9.22 -22.13 19.70
C ALA A 65 -7.92 -22.60 19.02
N LEU A 66 -7.24 -23.61 19.60
CA LEU A 66 -6.09 -24.23 18.96
C LEU A 66 -6.52 -25.02 17.71
N ASP A 67 -7.58 -25.83 17.80
CA ASP A 67 -8.09 -26.60 16.66
C ASP A 67 -8.55 -25.67 15.51
N GLU A 68 -9.19 -24.56 15.82
CA GLU A 68 -9.56 -23.55 14.84
C GLU A 68 -8.30 -22.98 14.15
N ALA A 69 -7.27 -22.64 14.92
CA ALA A 69 -6.01 -22.11 14.38
C ALA A 69 -5.24 -23.16 13.55
N LEU A 70 -5.25 -24.44 13.94
CA LEU A 70 -4.61 -25.51 13.19
C LEU A 70 -5.33 -25.87 11.89
N ASN A 71 -6.65 -25.70 11.86
CA ASN A 71 -7.49 -25.95 10.69
C ASN A 71 -7.73 -24.68 9.85
N ALA A 72 -7.26 -23.50 10.31
CA ALA A 72 -7.31 -22.28 9.52
C ALA A 72 -6.48 -22.48 8.23
N GLU A 73 -7.06 -22.14 7.09
CA GLU A 73 -6.28 -22.09 5.86
C GLU A 73 -5.10 -21.12 6.06
N PRO A 74 -3.89 -21.47 5.59
CA PRO A 74 -2.73 -20.60 5.75
C PRO A 74 -3.03 -19.24 5.13
N THR A 75 -2.86 -18.20 5.92
CA THR A 75 -3.03 -16.84 5.42
C THR A 75 -2.07 -16.65 4.23
N PRO A 76 -2.55 -16.29 3.05
CA PRO A 76 -1.69 -16.11 1.90
C PRO A 76 -0.55 -15.14 2.23
N GLU A 77 0.69 -15.51 1.93
CA GLU A 77 1.83 -14.63 2.14
C GLU A 77 1.68 -13.35 1.28
N PRO A 78 1.85 -12.17 1.90
CA PRO A 78 1.79 -10.92 1.15
C PRO A 78 2.96 -10.83 0.16
N ALA A 79 2.66 -10.43 -1.07
CA ALA A 79 3.68 -10.16 -2.07
C ALA A 79 4.55 -8.95 -1.66
N GLY A 80 5.77 -8.88 -2.20
CA GLY A 80 6.62 -7.70 -2.12
C GLY A 80 6.05 -6.51 -2.90
N ASN A 81 6.88 -5.52 -3.20
CA ASN A 81 6.47 -4.40 -4.05
C ASN A 81 6.08 -4.90 -5.45
N PHE A 82 4.93 -4.43 -5.92
CA PHE A 82 4.42 -4.76 -7.24
C PHE A 82 5.32 -4.19 -8.34
N HIS A 83 5.51 -4.96 -9.41
CA HIS A 83 6.22 -4.50 -10.59
C HIS A 83 5.31 -4.50 -11.82
N ILE A 84 5.18 -3.34 -12.48
CA ILE A 84 4.32 -3.18 -13.66
C ILE A 84 5.03 -3.75 -14.88
N THR A 85 4.41 -4.77 -15.48
CA THR A 85 4.86 -5.38 -16.73
C THR A 85 3.88 -5.14 -17.88
N ASP A 86 2.66 -4.64 -17.58
CA ASP A 86 1.62 -4.35 -18.56
C ASP A 86 1.88 -3.00 -19.25
N GLU A 87 2.24 -3.04 -20.52
CA GLU A 87 2.46 -1.86 -21.37
C GLU A 87 1.17 -1.08 -21.65
N HIS A 88 0.00 -1.73 -21.50
CA HIS A 88 -1.33 -1.18 -21.78
C HIS A 88 -2.10 -0.81 -20.52
N LEU A 89 -1.39 -0.67 -19.39
CA LEU A 89 -1.99 -0.30 -18.12
C LEU A 89 -2.79 1.01 -18.24
N GLY A 90 -4.05 0.95 -17.82
CA GLY A 90 -4.96 2.10 -17.88
C GLY A 90 -5.63 2.34 -19.23
N GLU A 91 -5.37 1.53 -20.25
CA GLU A 91 -6.10 1.58 -21.52
C GLU A 91 -7.51 1.00 -21.39
N GLY A 92 -8.39 1.42 -22.29
CA GLY A 92 -9.77 0.90 -22.36
C GLY A 92 -10.83 1.99 -22.33
N GLY A 93 -12.06 1.60 -22.64
CA GLY A 93 -13.23 2.47 -22.62
C GLY A 93 -13.71 2.79 -21.20
N ALA A 94 -14.54 3.83 -21.06
CA ALA A 94 -15.02 4.31 -19.75
C ALA A 94 -15.68 3.21 -18.89
N LYS A 95 -16.49 2.35 -19.48
CA LYS A 95 -17.14 1.24 -18.76
C LYS A 95 -16.15 0.19 -18.26
N GLN A 96 -15.11 -0.08 -19.03
CA GLN A 96 -14.08 -1.02 -18.65
C GLN A 96 -13.21 -0.47 -17.51
N LYS A 97 -12.83 0.80 -17.59
CA LYS A 97 -12.12 1.50 -16.51
C LYS A 97 -12.93 1.52 -15.23
N TYR A 98 -14.24 1.81 -15.34
CA TYR A 98 -15.14 1.75 -14.20
C TYR A 98 -15.16 0.36 -13.55
N ALA A 99 -15.37 -0.70 -14.35
CA ALA A 99 -15.42 -2.06 -13.84
C ALA A 99 -14.12 -2.46 -13.10
N ARG A 100 -12.95 -2.11 -13.67
CA ARG A 100 -11.65 -2.34 -13.04
C ARG A 100 -11.49 -1.58 -11.72
N ASN A 101 -11.93 -0.32 -11.67
CA ASN A 101 -11.90 0.46 -10.43
C ASN A 101 -12.76 -0.18 -9.34
N ILE A 102 -13.96 -0.63 -9.65
CA ILE A 102 -14.86 -1.29 -8.68
C ILE A 102 -14.23 -2.59 -8.17
N GLU A 103 -13.66 -3.40 -9.06
CA GLU A 103 -12.98 -4.64 -8.68
C GLU A 103 -11.79 -4.39 -7.77
N ALA A 104 -10.96 -3.41 -8.09
CA ALA A 104 -9.84 -3.01 -7.24
C ALA A 104 -10.29 -2.52 -5.86
N ILE A 105 -11.37 -1.72 -5.79
CA ILE A 105 -11.92 -1.24 -4.51
C ILE A 105 -12.48 -2.39 -3.67
N ARG A 106 -13.19 -3.34 -4.28
CA ARG A 106 -13.70 -4.53 -3.58
C ARG A 106 -12.56 -5.39 -3.04
N THR A 107 -11.50 -5.58 -3.83
CA THR A 107 -10.29 -6.27 -3.41
C THR A 107 -9.62 -5.56 -2.25
N LEU A 108 -9.49 -4.23 -2.29
CA LEU A 108 -8.97 -3.44 -1.19
C LEU A 108 -9.76 -3.66 0.10
N PHE A 109 -11.11 -3.53 0.05
CA PHE A 109 -11.96 -3.66 1.23
C PHE A 109 -11.92 -5.08 1.81
N LYS A 110 -11.86 -6.11 0.95
CA LYS A 110 -11.63 -7.50 1.39
C LYS A 110 -10.31 -7.62 2.17
N LEU A 111 -9.20 -7.12 1.60
CA LEU A 111 -7.87 -7.18 2.24
C LEU A 111 -7.81 -6.42 3.56
N GLU A 112 -8.57 -5.35 3.70
CA GLU A 112 -8.67 -4.58 4.93
C GLU A 112 -9.51 -5.29 5.99
N GLN A 113 -10.61 -5.91 5.59
CA GLN A 113 -11.44 -6.73 6.48
C GLN A 113 -10.66 -7.97 6.99
N GLU A 114 -9.85 -8.57 6.14
CA GLU A 114 -9.00 -9.72 6.48
C GLU A 114 -7.69 -9.31 7.17
N HIS A 115 -7.43 -8.02 7.38
CA HIS A 115 -6.23 -7.47 8.02
C HIS A 115 -4.90 -7.99 7.46
N ARG A 116 -4.82 -8.26 6.17
CA ARG A 116 -3.63 -8.82 5.52
C ARG A 116 -3.11 -8.00 4.34
N GLY A 117 -1.90 -8.34 3.89
CA GLY A 117 -1.32 -7.87 2.64
C GLY A 117 -1.98 -8.49 1.41
N ALA A 118 -1.67 -7.96 0.23
CA ALA A 118 -2.15 -8.49 -1.04
C ALA A 118 -1.23 -9.61 -1.55
N THR A 119 -1.80 -10.66 -2.12
CA THR A 119 -1.06 -11.65 -2.92
C THR A 119 -0.66 -11.05 -4.28
N ALA A 120 0.18 -11.75 -5.04
CA ALA A 120 0.58 -11.31 -6.38
C ALA A 120 -0.62 -11.15 -7.33
N GLU A 121 -1.61 -12.06 -7.26
CA GLU A 121 -2.83 -12.01 -8.06
C GLU A 121 -3.71 -10.83 -7.66
N GLU A 122 -3.85 -10.58 -6.36
CA GLU A 122 -4.61 -9.42 -5.85
C GLU A 122 -3.92 -8.11 -6.18
N GLN A 123 -2.58 -8.05 -6.18
CA GLN A 123 -1.83 -6.89 -6.67
C GLN A 123 -2.09 -6.62 -8.15
N GLN A 124 -2.23 -7.66 -8.99
CA GLN A 124 -2.61 -7.50 -10.40
C GLN A 124 -3.98 -6.83 -10.52
N VAL A 125 -4.96 -7.22 -9.71
CA VAL A 125 -6.29 -6.59 -9.67
C VAL A 125 -6.20 -5.14 -9.21
N LEU A 126 -5.50 -4.89 -8.09
CA LEU A 126 -5.33 -3.55 -7.52
C LEU A 126 -4.61 -2.59 -8.48
N SER A 127 -3.64 -3.08 -9.25
CA SER A 127 -2.87 -2.28 -10.22
C SER A 127 -3.73 -1.75 -11.37
N GLN A 128 -4.87 -2.39 -11.65
CA GLN A 128 -5.81 -1.95 -12.67
C GLN A 128 -6.67 -0.72 -12.27
N TYR A 129 -6.53 -0.26 -11.02
CA TYR A 129 -7.20 0.97 -10.60
C TYR A 129 -6.60 2.18 -11.31
N VAL A 130 -7.44 2.93 -12.01
CA VAL A 130 -7.02 4.10 -12.79
C VAL A 130 -7.66 5.41 -12.31
N GLY A 131 -8.27 5.39 -11.11
CA GLY A 131 -8.98 6.56 -10.60
C GLY A 131 -10.22 6.92 -11.42
N TRP A 132 -10.76 8.08 -11.15
CA TRP A 132 -12.04 8.50 -11.72
C TRP A 132 -11.90 9.53 -12.85
N GLY A 133 -10.68 9.84 -13.28
CA GLY A 133 -10.44 10.76 -14.38
C GLY A 133 -11.17 10.34 -15.65
N GLY A 134 -11.97 11.27 -16.22
CA GLY A 134 -12.79 11.00 -17.40
C GLY A 134 -14.01 10.11 -17.16
N LEU A 135 -14.36 9.78 -15.91
CA LEU A 135 -15.51 8.94 -15.53
C LEU A 135 -16.65 9.76 -14.88
N ALA A 136 -16.76 11.04 -15.17
CA ALA A 136 -17.79 11.93 -14.60
C ALA A 136 -19.22 11.37 -14.79
N ASP A 137 -19.50 10.74 -15.93
CA ASP A 137 -20.80 10.14 -16.25
C ASP A 137 -21.24 9.08 -15.22
N ALA A 138 -20.29 8.36 -14.60
CA ALA A 138 -20.58 7.41 -13.54
C ALA A 138 -21.13 8.08 -12.26
N PHE A 139 -20.94 9.40 -12.10
CA PHE A 139 -21.39 10.17 -10.93
C PHE A 139 -22.70 10.93 -11.15
N GLU A 140 -23.26 10.86 -12.34
CA GLU A 140 -24.51 11.54 -12.68
C GLU A 140 -25.73 10.60 -12.53
N PRO A 141 -26.66 10.87 -11.61
CA PRO A 141 -27.76 9.96 -11.29
C PRO A 141 -28.71 9.69 -12.47
N ASN A 142 -28.84 10.66 -13.38
CA ASN A 142 -29.76 10.60 -14.51
C ASN A 142 -29.05 10.33 -15.85
N LYS A 143 -27.79 9.94 -15.83
CA LYS A 143 -27.05 9.66 -17.06
C LYS A 143 -27.49 8.36 -17.70
N GLY A 144 -28.01 8.45 -18.92
CA GLY A 144 -28.42 7.27 -19.69
C GLY A 144 -27.28 6.27 -19.84
N GLY A 145 -27.56 5.00 -19.60
CA GLY A 145 -26.58 3.91 -19.68
C GLY A 145 -25.61 3.81 -18.48
N TRP A 146 -25.75 4.62 -17.41
CA TRP A 146 -24.90 4.60 -16.22
C TRP A 146 -25.66 4.38 -14.90
N ALA A 147 -26.95 4.16 -14.94
CA ALA A 147 -27.79 4.05 -13.73
C ALA A 147 -27.36 2.88 -12.81
N LYS A 148 -26.96 1.74 -13.39
CA LYS A 148 -26.48 0.57 -12.64
C LYS A 148 -25.16 0.90 -11.91
N GLU A 149 -24.20 1.45 -12.62
CA GLU A 149 -22.88 1.83 -12.09
C GLU A 149 -22.99 2.94 -11.04
N TYR A 150 -23.90 3.89 -11.24
CA TYR A 150 -24.19 4.92 -10.24
C TYR A 150 -24.68 4.29 -8.93
N ALA A 151 -25.65 3.38 -8.98
CA ALA A 151 -26.20 2.70 -7.79
C ALA A 151 -25.15 1.81 -7.10
N GLU A 152 -24.40 1.02 -7.88
CA GLU A 152 -23.35 0.14 -7.39
C GLU A 152 -22.28 0.90 -6.62
N ARG A 153 -21.74 1.95 -7.21
CA ARG A 153 -20.70 2.78 -6.59
C ARG A 153 -21.20 3.50 -5.34
N LYS A 154 -22.44 4.04 -5.38
CA LYS A 154 -23.03 4.70 -4.22
C LYS A 154 -23.27 3.76 -3.04
N GLY A 155 -23.50 2.47 -3.31
CA GLY A 155 -23.61 1.45 -2.27
C GLY A 155 -22.27 0.93 -1.75
N LEU A 156 -21.18 1.14 -2.51
CA LEU A 156 -19.84 0.65 -2.17
C LEU A 156 -19.00 1.65 -1.37
N LEU A 157 -19.08 2.94 -1.71
CA LEU A 157 -18.27 4.00 -1.12
C LEU A 157 -19.00 4.69 0.04
N SER A 158 -18.26 5.07 1.08
CA SER A 158 -18.75 6.02 2.08
C SER A 158 -19.04 7.39 1.46
N GLU A 159 -19.73 8.27 2.18
CA GLU A 159 -20.03 9.62 1.69
C GLU A 159 -18.76 10.44 1.38
N ASP A 160 -17.74 10.34 2.25
CA ASP A 160 -16.47 11.05 2.07
C ASP A 160 -15.68 10.49 0.88
N GLU A 161 -15.60 9.15 0.75
CA GLU A 161 -14.94 8.50 -0.39
C GLU A 161 -15.67 8.81 -1.70
N TYR A 162 -17.01 8.87 -1.66
CA TYR A 162 -17.81 9.28 -2.81
C TYR A 162 -17.53 10.73 -3.21
N ALA A 163 -17.47 11.64 -2.25
CA ALA A 163 -17.19 13.06 -2.50
C ALA A 163 -15.77 13.26 -3.07
N ALA A 164 -14.78 12.58 -2.50
CA ALA A 164 -13.40 12.58 -3.00
C ALA A 164 -13.31 12.02 -4.43
N ALA A 165 -13.90 10.86 -4.68
CA ALA A 165 -13.94 10.22 -5.99
C ALA A 165 -14.60 11.14 -7.05
N ARG A 166 -15.74 11.77 -6.71
CA ARG A 166 -16.43 12.71 -7.60
C ARG A 166 -15.57 13.94 -7.92
N SER A 167 -14.89 14.50 -6.92
CA SER A 167 -14.04 15.67 -7.12
C SER A 167 -12.83 15.38 -8.00
N SER A 168 -12.33 14.15 -8.00
CA SER A 168 -11.15 13.71 -8.77
C SER A 168 -11.45 13.46 -10.26
N THR A 169 -12.71 13.42 -10.69
CA THR A 169 -13.11 13.11 -12.08
C THR A 169 -12.49 14.03 -13.13
N LEU A 170 -12.12 15.26 -12.75
CA LEU A 170 -11.52 16.25 -13.65
C LEU A 170 -9.99 16.24 -13.62
N ASN A 171 -9.37 15.71 -12.57
CA ASN A 171 -7.95 15.94 -12.27
C ASN A 171 -7.12 14.66 -12.12
N ALA A 172 -7.74 13.50 -12.02
CA ALA A 172 -7.01 12.23 -11.88
C ALA A 172 -6.53 11.75 -13.26
N HIS A 173 -5.25 11.97 -13.54
CA HIS A 173 -4.59 11.54 -14.76
C HIS A 173 -3.36 10.70 -14.41
N TYR A 174 -3.37 9.43 -14.82
CA TYR A 174 -2.25 8.52 -14.61
C TYR A 174 -1.24 8.64 -15.76
N THR A 175 0.04 8.61 -15.41
CA THR A 175 1.13 8.69 -16.38
C THR A 175 1.30 7.33 -17.06
N SER A 176 1.41 7.33 -18.38
CA SER A 176 1.57 6.09 -19.15
C SER A 176 2.93 5.41 -18.90
N PRO A 177 3.03 4.08 -19.00
CA PRO A 177 4.28 3.34 -18.85
C PRO A 177 5.41 3.87 -19.73
N THR A 178 5.11 4.19 -20.98
CA THR A 178 6.11 4.76 -21.93
C THR A 178 6.76 6.05 -21.42
N VAL A 179 5.95 6.95 -20.81
CA VAL A 179 6.45 8.22 -20.29
C VAL A 179 7.29 7.98 -19.03
N ILE A 180 6.84 7.12 -18.12
CA ILE A 180 7.58 6.79 -16.89
C ILE A 180 8.94 6.19 -17.23
N ARG A 181 8.99 5.26 -18.18
CA ARG A 181 10.25 4.66 -18.65
C ARG A 181 11.21 5.73 -19.18
N GLY A 182 10.72 6.63 -20.04
CA GLY A 182 11.55 7.71 -20.55
C GLY A 182 12.08 8.66 -19.47
N ILE A 183 11.33 8.84 -18.37
CA ILE A 183 11.80 9.61 -17.21
C ILE A 183 12.91 8.86 -16.49
N TYR A 184 12.77 7.56 -16.22
CA TYR A 184 13.79 6.76 -15.57
C TYR A 184 15.05 6.63 -16.42
N ASP A 185 14.94 6.47 -17.75
CA ASP A 185 16.07 6.53 -18.67
C ASP A 185 16.87 7.84 -18.55
N ALA A 186 16.16 8.95 -18.38
CA ALA A 186 16.80 10.25 -18.19
C ALA A 186 17.49 10.35 -16.81
N VAL A 187 16.85 9.83 -15.76
CA VAL A 187 17.39 9.79 -14.39
C VAL A 187 18.68 8.96 -14.34
N GLU A 188 18.69 7.80 -14.99
CA GLU A 188 19.87 6.95 -15.10
C GLU A 188 21.04 7.64 -15.86
N ARG A 189 20.73 8.30 -16.97
CA ARG A 189 21.72 9.09 -17.72
C ARG A 189 22.31 10.25 -16.92
N MET A 190 21.58 10.76 -15.94
CA MET A 190 22.09 11.76 -14.99
C MET A 190 22.94 11.15 -13.88
N GLY A 191 23.09 9.82 -13.83
CA GLY A 191 23.96 9.09 -12.92
C GLY A 191 23.32 8.70 -11.59
N PHE A 192 21.99 8.84 -11.42
CA PHE A 192 21.33 8.36 -10.24
C PHE A 192 21.28 6.82 -10.23
N GLN A 193 21.65 6.21 -9.11
CA GLN A 193 21.67 4.75 -8.93
C GLN A 193 20.73 4.30 -7.83
N SER A 194 20.84 4.85 -6.63
CA SER A 194 19.98 4.51 -5.50
C SER A 194 19.94 5.64 -4.48
N GLY A 195 18.91 5.65 -3.64
CA GLY A 195 18.71 6.66 -2.61
C GLY A 195 17.26 6.69 -2.12
N ASN A 196 16.92 7.76 -1.41
CA ASN A 196 15.54 8.02 -1.00
C ASN A 196 14.78 8.67 -2.15
N ILE A 197 13.78 7.98 -2.70
CA ILE A 197 12.97 8.47 -3.83
C ILE A 197 11.62 8.92 -3.31
N LEU A 198 11.23 10.17 -3.61
CA LEU A 198 9.92 10.74 -3.30
C LEU A 198 9.02 10.76 -4.54
N GLU A 199 7.77 10.29 -4.38
CA GLU A 199 6.66 10.57 -5.29
C GLU A 199 5.58 11.36 -4.52
N PRO A 200 5.51 12.71 -4.66
CA PRO A 200 4.71 13.57 -3.77
C PRO A 200 3.21 13.61 -4.10
N SER A 201 2.79 12.96 -5.17
CA SER A 201 1.41 12.85 -5.65
C SER A 201 1.30 11.56 -6.44
N MET A 202 1.44 10.44 -5.69
CA MET A 202 1.82 9.16 -6.28
C MET A 202 0.67 8.46 -7.02
N GLY A 203 -0.59 8.81 -6.76
CA GLY A 203 -1.68 7.97 -7.22
C GLY A 203 -1.56 6.56 -6.65
N VAL A 204 -1.73 5.55 -7.48
CA VAL A 204 -1.48 4.16 -7.08
C VAL A 204 0.00 3.76 -7.16
N GLY A 205 0.92 4.69 -7.47
CA GLY A 205 2.36 4.45 -7.47
C GLY A 205 2.90 3.84 -8.77
N ASN A 206 2.42 4.28 -9.93
CA ASN A 206 2.92 3.75 -11.21
C ASN A 206 4.42 3.99 -11.39
N PHE A 207 4.97 5.07 -10.84
CA PHE A 207 6.42 5.29 -10.86
C PHE A 207 7.15 4.24 -10.01
N PHE A 208 6.62 3.87 -8.84
CA PHE A 208 7.22 2.81 -8.02
C PHE A 208 7.15 1.45 -8.72
N GLY A 209 6.02 1.14 -9.35
CA GLY A 209 5.83 -0.12 -10.08
C GLY A 209 6.71 -0.26 -11.33
N MET A 210 7.23 0.84 -11.84
CA MET A 210 8.13 0.89 -13.00
C MET A 210 9.56 1.28 -12.64
N LEU A 211 9.91 1.23 -11.35
CA LEU A 211 11.26 1.52 -10.91
C LEU A 211 12.28 0.65 -11.67
N SER A 212 13.30 1.29 -12.19
CA SER A 212 14.38 0.59 -12.90
C SER A 212 15.11 -0.38 -11.97
N THR A 213 15.50 -1.53 -12.49
CA THR A 213 16.29 -2.53 -11.76
C THR A 213 17.62 -1.97 -11.23
N ASN A 214 18.20 -0.98 -11.90
CA ASN A 214 19.40 -0.28 -11.44
C ASN A 214 19.16 0.57 -10.19
N MET A 215 17.90 0.84 -9.85
CA MET A 215 17.48 1.63 -8.69
C MET A 215 16.80 0.78 -7.61
N ALA A 216 16.83 -0.56 -7.72
CA ALA A 216 16.11 -1.49 -6.84
C ALA A 216 16.47 -1.35 -5.35
N ASP A 217 17.70 -0.89 -5.04
CA ASP A 217 18.16 -0.66 -3.67
C ASP A 217 17.66 0.66 -3.06
N SER A 218 16.83 1.41 -3.79
CA SER A 218 16.27 2.68 -3.31
C SER A 218 15.16 2.47 -2.28
N ARG A 219 15.04 3.43 -1.35
CA ARG A 219 13.91 3.52 -0.43
C ARG A 219 12.82 4.41 -1.03
N LEU A 220 11.59 3.92 -1.05
CA LEU A 220 10.46 4.58 -1.71
C LEU A 220 9.58 5.29 -0.70
N TYR A 221 9.28 6.55 -0.97
CA TYR A 221 8.43 7.41 -0.15
C TYR A 221 7.34 8.01 -1.02
N GLY A 222 6.09 7.69 -0.70
CA GLY A 222 4.94 8.17 -1.47
C GLY A 222 4.00 9.03 -0.63
N VAL A 223 3.41 10.02 -1.26
CA VAL A 223 2.34 10.83 -0.65
C VAL A 223 1.14 10.83 -1.58
N GLU A 224 -0.03 10.48 -1.06
CA GLU A 224 -1.29 10.49 -1.81
C GLU A 224 -2.43 11.06 -0.98
N LEU A 225 -3.13 12.04 -1.53
CA LEU A 225 -4.23 12.72 -0.85
C LEU A 225 -5.50 11.87 -0.81
N ASP A 226 -5.83 11.20 -1.92
CA ASP A 226 -7.04 10.37 -2.01
C ASP A 226 -6.91 9.10 -1.19
N SER A 227 -7.86 8.89 -0.29
CA SER A 227 -7.83 7.79 0.67
C SER A 227 -7.83 6.41 0.00
N ILE A 228 -8.72 6.19 -0.97
CA ILE A 228 -8.83 4.88 -1.67
C ILE A 228 -7.54 4.62 -2.44
N THR A 229 -7.11 5.59 -3.21
CA THR A 229 -5.91 5.49 -4.05
C THR A 229 -4.66 5.20 -3.22
N GLY A 230 -4.47 5.93 -2.10
CA GLY A 230 -3.33 5.74 -1.22
C GLY A 230 -3.36 4.40 -0.46
N ARG A 231 -4.55 3.91 -0.10
CA ARG A 231 -4.72 2.58 0.52
C ARG A 231 -4.43 1.45 -0.46
N ILE A 232 -4.84 1.59 -1.73
CA ILE A 232 -4.46 0.68 -2.82
C ILE A 232 -2.94 0.68 -2.97
N ALA A 233 -2.30 1.84 -3.04
CA ALA A 233 -0.85 1.97 -3.15
C ALA A 233 -0.11 1.25 -2.01
N LYS A 234 -0.59 1.33 -0.76
CA LYS A 234 -0.04 0.58 0.39
C LYS A 234 -0.11 -0.94 0.22
N LYS A 235 -1.14 -1.45 -0.45
CA LYS A 235 -1.26 -2.89 -0.75
C LYS A 235 -0.38 -3.32 -1.92
N LEU A 236 -0.10 -2.42 -2.86
CA LEU A 236 0.81 -2.66 -3.99
C LEU A 236 2.29 -2.58 -3.57
N TYR A 237 2.64 -1.67 -2.68
CA TYR A 237 4.04 -1.39 -2.30
C TYR A 237 4.23 -1.50 -0.79
N SER A 238 4.20 -2.74 -0.29
CA SER A 238 4.29 -3.05 1.14
C SER A 238 5.64 -2.65 1.77
N GLN A 239 6.68 -2.45 0.96
CA GLN A 239 8.02 -2.06 1.40
C GLN A 239 8.27 -0.55 1.27
N ALA A 240 7.30 0.23 0.79
CA ALA A 240 7.40 1.68 0.67
C ALA A 240 6.78 2.40 1.88
N ASP A 241 7.32 3.55 2.22
CA ASP A 241 6.74 4.46 3.23
C ASP A 241 5.71 5.37 2.54
N ILE A 242 4.41 5.02 2.65
CA ILE A 242 3.34 5.74 1.99
C ILE A 242 2.49 6.48 2.99
N THR A 243 2.44 7.81 2.86
CA THR A 243 1.59 8.72 3.63
C THR A 243 0.31 9.01 2.87
N VAL A 244 -0.85 8.63 3.45
CA VAL A 244 -2.17 8.96 2.89
C VAL A 244 -2.64 10.26 3.50
N ALA A 245 -2.20 11.36 2.94
CA ALA A 245 -2.51 12.73 3.37
C ALA A 245 -2.07 13.72 2.28
N GLY A 246 -2.36 15.02 2.49
CA GLY A 246 -1.85 16.06 1.61
C GLY A 246 -0.34 16.26 1.75
N PHE A 247 0.33 16.66 0.68
CA PHE A 247 1.78 16.88 0.68
C PHE A 247 2.22 17.99 1.66
N GLU A 248 1.31 18.90 2.04
CA GLU A 248 1.56 19.92 3.06
C GLU A 248 1.84 19.35 4.46
N THR A 249 1.50 18.10 4.70
CA THR A 249 1.73 17.43 6.00
C THR A 249 3.14 16.87 6.15
N THR A 250 3.93 16.80 5.07
CA THR A 250 5.33 16.36 5.11
C THR A 250 6.25 17.50 5.54
N ASP A 251 7.36 17.17 6.19
CA ASP A 251 8.43 18.13 6.54
C ASP A 251 9.76 17.38 6.69
N ARG A 252 10.30 16.90 5.58
CA ARG A 252 11.57 16.16 5.53
C ARG A 252 12.59 16.91 4.68
N ARG A 253 13.16 17.98 5.24
CA ARG A 253 14.12 18.82 4.51
C ARG A 253 15.44 18.10 4.24
N ASP A 254 15.98 18.31 3.03
CA ASP A 254 17.25 17.73 2.57
C ASP A 254 17.33 16.21 2.82
N PHE A 255 16.22 15.50 2.60
CA PHE A 255 16.10 14.07 2.93
C PHE A 255 16.08 13.17 1.69
N TYR A 256 15.43 13.61 0.60
CA TYR A 256 15.28 12.81 -0.59
C TYR A 256 16.43 13.05 -1.58
N ASP A 257 16.88 12.00 -2.25
CA ASP A 257 17.92 12.06 -3.29
C ASP A 257 17.31 12.29 -4.68
N LEU A 258 16.08 11.82 -4.87
CA LEU A 258 15.30 12.00 -6.10
C LEU A 258 13.84 12.28 -5.75
N ALA A 259 13.24 13.26 -6.39
CA ALA A 259 11.78 13.38 -6.46
C ALA A 259 11.32 13.18 -7.90
N VAL A 260 10.36 12.29 -8.09
CA VAL A 260 9.82 11.91 -9.40
C VAL A 260 8.29 11.84 -9.31
N GLY A 261 7.60 12.19 -10.38
CA GLY A 261 6.15 12.06 -10.39
C GLY A 261 5.45 13.02 -11.36
N ASN A 262 4.13 12.91 -11.38
CA ASN A 262 3.23 13.79 -12.13
C ASN A 262 2.45 14.64 -11.12
N VAL A 263 2.88 15.90 -10.92
CA VAL A 263 2.26 16.79 -9.95
C VAL A 263 0.87 17.26 -10.39
N PRO A 264 -0.05 17.52 -9.45
CA PRO A 264 -1.41 17.92 -9.78
C PRO A 264 -1.47 19.30 -10.47
N PHE A 265 -2.43 19.44 -11.38
CA PHE A 265 -2.73 20.68 -12.11
C PHE A 265 -4.14 21.14 -11.75
N SER A 266 -4.25 22.22 -10.99
CA SER A 266 -5.54 22.80 -10.62
C SER A 266 -5.40 24.30 -10.34
N GLN A 267 -6.54 24.96 -10.21
CA GLN A 267 -6.60 26.40 -9.87
C GLN A 267 -6.64 26.64 -8.35
N TYR A 268 -6.83 25.62 -7.53
CA TYR A 268 -6.81 25.81 -6.09
C TYR A 268 -5.37 25.94 -5.56
N LYS A 269 -5.24 26.53 -4.37
CA LYS A 269 -3.98 26.69 -3.66
C LYS A 269 -3.92 25.76 -2.47
N VAL A 270 -2.76 25.17 -2.25
CA VAL A 270 -2.50 24.37 -1.05
C VAL A 270 -2.27 25.30 0.14
N ASN A 271 -2.85 24.98 1.29
CA ASN A 271 -2.65 25.74 2.51
C ASN A 271 -1.49 25.13 3.30
N ASP A 272 -0.29 25.59 3.02
CA ASP A 272 0.93 25.26 3.76
C ASP A 272 1.55 26.53 4.35
N LYS A 273 1.68 26.58 5.67
CA LYS A 273 2.15 27.78 6.40
C LYS A 273 3.52 28.26 5.92
N ALA A 274 4.41 27.33 5.54
CA ALA A 274 5.76 27.64 5.08
C ALA A 274 5.74 28.34 3.68
N TYR A 275 4.74 28.04 2.85
CA TYR A 275 4.68 28.47 1.45
C TYR A 275 3.56 29.47 1.17
N ASN A 276 2.61 29.69 2.09
CA ASN A 276 1.44 30.57 1.86
C ASN A 276 1.80 31.98 1.39
N LYS A 277 2.88 32.56 1.94
CA LYS A 277 3.35 33.92 1.58
C LYS A 277 3.85 34.01 0.13
N LEU A 278 4.23 32.90 -0.48
CA LEU A 278 4.77 32.85 -1.85
C LEU A 278 3.68 32.80 -2.91
N GLY A 279 2.43 32.53 -2.52
CA GLY A 279 1.26 32.58 -3.40
C GLY A 279 1.31 31.61 -4.58
N PHE A 280 2.00 30.51 -4.46
CA PHE A 280 2.18 29.52 -5.52
C PHE A 280 0.84 28.93 -6.03
N SER A 281 0.78 28.65 -7.33
CA SER A 281 -0.19 27.69 -7.87
C SER A 281 0.17 26.28 -7.37
N ILE A 282 -0.78 25.35 -7.38
CA ILE A 282 -0.56 23.99 -6.83
C ILE A 282 0.71 23.34 -7.41
N HIS A 283 0.90 23.34 -8.73
CA HIS A 283 2.08 22.73 -9.34
C HIS A 283 3.39 23.41 -8.94
N ASN A 284 3.41 24.75 -8.79
CA ASN A 284 4.59 25.49 -8.35
C ASN A 284 4.89 25.20 -6.86
N TYR A 285 3.86 25.00 -6.04
CA TYR A 285 4.00 24.58 -4.66
C TYR A 285 4.67 23.22 -4.56
N PHE A 286 4.17 22.20 -5.30
CA PHE A 286 4.78 20.89 -5.33
C PHE A 286 6.25 20.94 -5.76
N PHE A 287 6.58 21.76 -6.77
CA PHE A 287 7.96 21.98 -7.19
C PHE A 287 8.81 22.60 -6.09
N ALA A 288 8.35 23.66 -5.48
CA ALA A 288 9.11 24.38 -4.47
C ALA A 288 9.37 23.48 -3.25
N LYS A 289 8.33 22.81 -2.74
CA LYS A 289 8.45 21.94 -1.58
C LYS A 289 9.31 20.72 -1.86
N ALA A 290 9.11 20.06 -3.00
CA ALA A 290 9.95 18.90 -3.35
C ALA A 290 11.43 19.30 -3.55
N ILE A 291 11.74 20.51 -4.02
CA ILE A 291 13.13 21.03 -4.08
C ILE A 291 13.68 21.26 -2.68
N ASP A 292 12.90 21.79 -1.76
CA ASP A 292 13.31 22.04 -0.38
C ASP A 292 13.50 20.73 0.42
N GLU A 293 12.78 19.68 0.04
CA GLU A 293 12.89 18.34 0.64
C GLU A 293 13.97 17.45 -0.01
N ASN A 294 14.52 17.86 -1.16
CA ASN A 294 15.51 17.11 -1.94
C ASN A 294 16.94 17.60 -1.73
N ILE A 295 17.88 16.65 -1.67
CA ILE A 295 19.31 16.93 -1.61
C ILE A 295 19.92 17.12 -3.00
N ALA A 296 19.55 16.30 -3.99
CA ALA A 296 20.33 16.15 -5.22
C ALA A 296 19.61 16.43 -6.54
N CYS A 297 18.47 15.83 -6.82
CA CYS A 297 17.87 15.89 -8.16
C CYS A 297 16.34 15.83 -8.13
N TRP A 298 15.70 16.57 -9.03
CA TRP A 298 14.28 16.47 -9.26
C TRP A 298 13.92 16.35 -10.73
N VAL A 299 13.09 15.36 -11.09
CA VAL A 299 12.55 15.15 -12.44
C VAL A 299 11.03 15.07 -12.37
N THR A 300 10.37 15.96 -13.10
CA THR A 300 8.92 15.97 -13.21
C THR A 300 8.48 16.03 -14.65
N PHE A 301 7.34 15.43 -14.94
CA PHE A 301 6.67 15.55 -16.21
C PHE A 301 5.68 16.72 -16.18
N ARG A 302 5.83 17.64 -17.14
CA ARG A 302 4.83 18.64 -17.48
C ARG A 302 4.47 18.45 -18.95
N PRO A 303 3.20 18.30 -19.33
CA PRO A 303 2.83 18.27 -20.73
C PRO A 303 3.45 19.47 -21.47
N GLY A 304 4.41 19.21 -22.38
CA GLY A 304 5.08 20.21 -23.19
C GLY A 304 6.45 20.73 -22.71
N ARG A 305 6.95 20.38 -21.50
CA ARG A 305 8.33 20.73 -21.09
C ARG A 305 8.89 19.77 -20.04
N CYS A 306 10.07 19.25 -20.32
CA CYS A 306 10.89 18.54 -19.34
C CYS A 306 11.89 19.54 -18.71
N ARG A 307 12.02 19.58 -17.38
CA ARG A 307 13.08 20.34 -16.70
C ARG A 307 13.83 19.44 -15.75
N CYS A 308 15.13 19.37 -15.94
CA CYS A 308 16.09 18.77 -15.02
C CYS A 308 16.93 19.89 -14.37
N ARG A 309 17.19 19.79 -13.08
CA ARG A 309 18.22 20.60 -12.41
C ARG A 309 19.14 19.66 -11.66
N SER A 310 20.42 19.65 -12.02
CA SER A 310 21.46 19.01 -11.23
C SER A 310 21.97 20.00 -10.18
N SER A 311 22.02 19.60 -8.91
CA SER A 311 22.61 20.39 -7.83
C SER A 311 24.13 20.25 -7.87
N GLY A 312 24.78 21.13 -8.60
CA GLY A 312 26.22 21.33 -8.58
C GLY A 312 26.54 22.79 -8.42
N SER A 313 26.38 23.35 -7.25
CA SER A 313 27.14 24.50 -6.75
C SER A 313 26.66 24.92 -5.34
N PRO A 314 27.56 25.33 -4.44
CA PRO A 314 27.19 25.75 -3.10
C PRO A 314 26.38 27.05 -3.14
N ARG A 315 25.32 27.10 -2.33
CA ARG A 315 24.50 28.29 -2.11
C ARG A 315 25.38 29.42 -1.57
N THR A 316 25.69 30.42 -2.37
CA THR A 316 25.96 31.77 -1.86
C THR A 316 24.63 32.47 -1.71
N ALA A 317 24.23 32.70 -0.49
CA ALA A 317 23.15 33.62 -0.16
C ALA A 317 23.49 35.01 -0.69
N ALA A 318 22.74 35.52 -1.66
CA ALA A 318 22.71 36.92 -1.97
C ALA A 318 21.37 37.47 -1.46
N ALA A 319 21.45 38.18 -0.33
CA ALA A 319 20.46 39.13 0.07
C ALA A 319 20.52 40.33 -0.91
N ALA A 320 19.39 40.67 -1.52
CA ALA A 320 18.98 42.04 -1.91
C ALA A 320 17.51 41.96 -2.29
#